data_7284aa1316263d1ce22cae74a6c36a40
#
_entry.id   7284aa1316263d1ce22cae74a6c36a40
#
_cell.length_a   1.000
_cell.length_b   1.000
_cell.length_c   1.000
_cell.angle_alpha   90.00
_cell.angle_beta   90.00
_cell.angle_gamma   90.00
#
_symmetry.space_group_name_H-M   'P 1'
#
loop_
_entity.id
_entity.type
_entity.pdbx_description
1 polymer ?
#
loop_
_entity_poly.entity_id
_entity_poly.type
_entity_poly.pdbx_seq_one_letter_code
_entity_poly.pdbx_strand_id
1 'polypeptide(L)'
;MEEKKLILPGNFGDDEHHVDADSRRCEFDIKNEQIVFGKIKADIVFAGDSITHFMEENRFYNKYGFVVNRGIGGDMSKYMRMRFSADVTQLEPKLCIMLIGCNNLWPLEDEIDGNTGDYTESAKVKYENELLDDLRAMPDEAKENGYPMWLGSIL
;
A
#
# COMPACT_ATOMS: atom_id res chain seq x y z
N MET A 1 22.26 -10.19 19.67
CA MET A 1 20.93 -10.09 19.01
C MET A 1 20.85 -8.69 18.51
N GLU A 2 20.78 -8.50 17.19
CA GLU A 2 20.52 -7.19 16.62
C GLU A 2 19.15 -6.70 17.08
N GLU A 3 19.10 -5.48 17.58
CA GLU A 3 17.88 -4.84 18.02
C GLU A 3 17.02 -4.56 16.76
N LYS A 4 15.84 -5.16 16.69
CA LYS A 4 14.93 -4.98 15.54
C LYS A 4 14.52 -3.51 15.50
N LYS A 5 14.92 -2.79 14.47
CA LYS A 5 14.62 -1.36 14.29
C LYS A 5 13.29 -1.23 13.55
N LEU A 6 12.37 -0.44 14.11
CA LEU A 6 11.10 -0.13 13.47
C LEU A 6 11.33 0.74 12.22
N ILE A 7 10.69 0.37 11.12
CA ILE A 7 10.69 1.16 9.89
C ILE A 7 9.49 2.10 9.93
N LEU A 8 9.76 3.40 9.92
CA LEU A 8 8.75 4.47 9.88
C LEU A 8 9.00 5.29 8.61
N PRO A 9 8.08 5.28 7.64
CA PRO A 9 8.29 5.99 6.37
C PRO A 9 8.14 7.50 6.50
N GLY A 10 7.59 7.99 7.61
CA GLY A 10 7.24 9.38 7.81
C GLY A 10 5.90 9.76 7.18
N ASN A 11 5.61 11.05 7.19
CA ASN A 11 4.43 11.60 6.52
C ASN A 11 4.75 11.93 5.07
N PHE A 12 3.76 11.80 4.20
CA PHE A 12 3.84 12.14 2.78
C PHE A 12 3.19 13.49 2.48
N GLY A 13 2.94 14.30 3.51
CA GLY A 13 2.06 15.46 3.57
C GLY A 13 2.50 16.71 2.84
N ASP A 14 3.35 16.59 1.84
CA ASP A 14 3.68 17.65 0.89
C ASP A 14 2.72 17.68 -0.32
N ASP A 15 1.76 16.77 -0.36
CA ASP A 15 0.85 16.58 -1.49
C ASP A 15 -0.60 16.84 -1.03
N GLU A 16 -1.26 17.83 -1.62
CA GLU A 16 -2.61 18.29 -1.28
C GLU A 16 -3.67 17.17 -1.28
N HIS A 17 -3.35 16.02 -1.88
CA HIS A 17 -4.28 14.91 -2.05
C HIS A 17 -4.17 13.79 -1.00
N HIS A 18 -3.31 13.91 0.02
CA HIS A 18 -2.96 12.79 0.92
C HIS A 18 -3.13 13.01 2.42
N VAL A 19 -3.91 13.98 2.85
CA VAL A 19 -4.22 14.20 4.28
C VAL A 19 -4.82 12.95 4.93
N ASP A 20 -5.69 12.23 4.22
CA ASP A 20 -6.29 10.99 4.71
C ASP A 20 -5.30 9.84 4.75
N ALA A 21 -4.36 9.79 3.81
CA ALA A 21 -3.29 8.79 3.79
C ALA A 21 -2.39 8.93 5.01
N ASP A 22 -1.96 10.14 5.36
CA ASP A 22 -1.09 10.39 6.52
C ASP A 22 -1.77 10.03 7.84
N SER A 23 -3.05 10.35 8.00
CA SER A 23 -3.83 9.97 9.19
C SER A 23 -3.84 8.45 9.39
N ARG A 24 -4.11 7.69 8.33
CA ARG A 24 -4.14 6.24 8.39
C ARG A 24 -2.73 5.65 8.56
N ARG A 25 -1.71 6.30 8.00
CA ARG A 25 -0.31 5.93 8.21
C ARG A 25 0.09 5.99 9.69
N CYS A 26 -0.29 7.04 10.40
CA CYS A 26 -0.03 7.14 11.85
C CYS A 26 -0.69 6.00 12.63
N GLU A 27 -1.91 5.60 12.26
CA GLU A 27 -2.58 4.43 12.83
C GLU A 27 -1.78 3.13 12.56
N PHE A 28 -1.26 2.97 11.35
CA PHE A 28 -0.47 1.79 11.00
C PHE A 28 0.86 1.74 11.73
N ASP A 29 1.53 2.87 11.93
CA ASP A 29 2.80 2.91 12.66
C ASP A 29 2.65 2.37 14.09
N ILE A 30 1.59 2.76 14.79
CA ILE A 30 1.29 2.24 16.13
C ILE A 30 1.02 0.73 16.09
N LYS A 31 0.25 0.26 15.11
CA LYS A 31 -0.07 -1.16 14.96
C LYS A 31 1.16 -1.98 14.53
N ASN A 32 1.98 -1.43 13.65
CA ASN A 32 3.23 -2.05 13.21
C ASN A 32 4.21 -2.20 14.38
N GLU A 33 4.33 -1.17 15.23
CA GLU A 33 5.15 -1.23 16.44
C GLU A 33 4.74 -2.41 17.33
N GLN A 34 3.44 -2.58 17.57
CA GLN A 34 2.92 -3.69 18.40
C GLN A 34 3.23 -5.06 17.78
N ILE A 35 3.10 -5.20 16.46
CA ILE A 35 3.37 -6.44 15.74
C ILE A 35 4.87 -6.77 15.79
N VAL A 36 5.72 -5.79 15.44
CA VAL A 36 7.17 -5.98 15.34
C VAL A 36 7.80 -6.27 16.69
N PHE A 37 7.51 -5.48 17.73
CA PHE A 37 8.07 -5.69 19.07
C PHE A 37 7.39 -6.83 19.81
N GLY A 38 6.13 -7.12 19.51
CA GLY A 38 5.43 -8.32 19.97
C GLY A 38 5.95 -9.61 19.36
N LYS A 39 6.84 -9.52 18.35
CA LYS A 39 7.38 -10.67 17.58
C LYS A 39 6.26 -11.53 16.96
N ILE A 40 5.17 -10.87 16.58
CA ILE A 40 4.06 -11.51 15.91
C ILE A 40 4.33 -11.43 14.40
N LYS A 41 4.15 -12.56 13.70
CA LYS A 41 4.24 -12.58 12.22
C LYS A 41 2.86 -12.54 11.62
N ALA A 42 2.67 -11.72 10.62
CA ALA A 42 1.42 -11.71 9.88
C ALA A 42 1.31 -12.98 9.01
N ASP A 43 0.16 -13.65 9.06
CA ASP A 43 -0.11 -14.73 8.12
C ASP A 43 -0.41 -14.16 6.74
N ILE A 44 -1.27 -13.14 6.67
CA ILE A 44 -1.59 -12.45 5.43
C ILE A 44 -1.59 -10.94 5.68
N VAL A 45 -0.94 -10.19 4.79
CA VAL A 45 -1.07 -8.73 4.69
C VAL A 45 -1.83 -8.40 3.41
N PHE A 46 -2.96 -7.70 3.56
CA PHE A 46 -3.64 -7.06 2.44
C PHE A 46 -3.15 -5.62 2.31
N ALA A 47 -2.61 -5.26 1.17
CA ALA A 47 -2.10 -3.93 0.85
C ALA A 47 -2.86 -3.34 -0.34
N GLY A 48 -3.09 -2.03 -0.35
CA GLY A 48 -3.78 -1.40 -1.46
C GLY A 48 -4.51 -0.11 -1.10
N ASP A 49 -5.46 0.24 -1.93
CA ASP A 49 -6.26 1.47 -1.86
C ASP A 49 -7.58 1.31 -1.08
N SER A 50 -8.63 2.06 -1.50
CA SER A 50 -9.95 2.04 -0.87
C SER A 50 -10.62 0.67 -0.93
N ILE A 51 -10.41 -0.11 -1.97
CA ILE A 51 -10.98 -1.46 -2.10
C ILE A 51 -10.47 -2.34 -0.96
N THR A 52 -9.18 -2.29 -0.70
CA THR A 52 -8.56 -2.99 0.42
C THR A 52 -8.93 -2.35 1.75
N HIS A 53 -8.95 -1.01 1.83
CA HIS A 53 -9.27 -0.28 3.07
C HIS A 53 -10.63 -0.71 3.65
N PHE A 54 -11.66 -0.78 2.80
CA PHE A 54 -13.03 -1.06 3.24
C PHE A 54 -13.38 -2.55 3.30
N MET A 55 -12.42 -3.42 3.09
CA MET A 55 -12.64 -4.86 3.20
C MET A 55 -12.80 -5.29 4.67
N GLU A 56 -13.88 -5.99 4.97
CA GLU A 56 -14.18 -6.50 6.32
C GLU A 56 -13.43 -7.80 6.63
N GLU A 57 -12.11 -7.74 6.83
CA GLU A 57 -11.26 -8.92 6.97
C GLU A 57 -11.58 -9.78 8.19
N ASN A 58 -11.94 -9.20 9.32
CA ASN A 58 -12.20 -9.95 10.56
C ASN A 58 -13.36 -10.94 10.43
N ARG A 59 -14.33 -10.65 9.57
CA ARG A 59 -15.50 -11.49 9.37
C ARG A 59 -15.21 -12.70 8.50
N PHE A 60 -14.33 -12.53 7.50
CA PHE A 60 -14.14 -13.53 6.45
C PHE A 60 -12.80 -14.26 6.55
N TYR A 61 -11.78 -13.62 7.11
CA TYR A 61 -10.39 -14.06 7.00
C TYR A 61 -9.77 -14.55 8.30
N ASN A 62 -10.44 -14.41 9.48
CA ASN A 62 -9.92 -14.86 10.76
C ASN A 62 -9.54 -16.35 10.80
N LYS A 63 -10.15 -17.16 9.95
CA LYS A 63 -9.81 -18.59 9.82
C LYS A 63 -8.46 -18.86 9.15
N TYR A 64 -7.87 -17.86 8.53
CA TYR A 64 -6.58 -17.97 7.84
C TYR A 64 -5.40 -17.50 8.71
N GLY A 65 -5.64 -17.18 9.98
CA GLY A 65 -4.63 -16.76 10.93
C GLY A 65 -4.66 -15.25 11.22
N PHE A 66 -3.50 -14.67 11.49
CA PHE A 66 -3.38 -13.25 11.78
C PHE A 66 -3.32 -12.46 10.47
N VAL A 67 -4.45 -11.85 10.13
CA VAL A 67 -4.61 -11.06 8.91
C VAL A 67 -4.51 -9.58 9.23
N VAL A 68 -3.76 -8.85 8.42
CA VAL A 68 -3.48 -7.41 8.59
C VAL A 68 -3.93 -6.66 7.36
N ASN A 69 -4.79 -5.64 7.54
CA ASN A 69 -5.20 -4.74 6.48
C ASN A 69 -4.33 -3.48 6.48
N ARG A 70 -3.73 -3.18 5.34
CA ARG A 70 -2.91 -2.00 5.07
C ARG A 70 -3.43 -1.22 3.85
N GLY A 71 -4.75 -1.24 3.65
CA GLY A 71 -5.42 -0.43 2.65
C GLY A 71 -5.59 1.02 3.09
N ILE A 72 -5.42 1.97 2.18
CA ILE A 72 -5.66 3.40 2.37
C ILE A 72 -6.55 3.91 1.24
N GLY A 73 -7.68 4.57 1.58
CA GLY A 73 -8.56 5.16 0.59
C GLY A 73 -7.85 6.24 -0.23
N GLY A 74 -8.02 6.21 -1.55
CA GLY A 74 -7.36 7.17 -2.45
C GLY A 74 -5.88 6.93 -2.73
N ASP A 75 -5.28 5.86 -2.17
CA ASP A 75 -3.85 5.61 -2.33
C ASP A 75 -3.47 5.30 -3.78
N MET A 76 -2.27 5.73 -4.16
CA MET A 76 -1.65 5.48 -5.46
C MET A 76 -0.43 4.56 -5.30
N SER A 77 0.00 3.94 -6.39
CA SER A 77 1.14 3.00 -6.38
C SER A 77 2.41 3.62 -5.81
N LYS A 78 2.71 4.88 -6.12
CA LYS A 78 3.90 5.59 -5.62
C LYS A 78 3.91 5.70 -4.09
N TYR A 79 2.77 6.02 -3.47
CA TYR A 79 2.66 6.12 -2.01
C TYR A 79 2.66 4.75 -1.35
N MET A 80 1.97 3.78 -1.97
CA MET A 80 2.05 2.39 -1.52
C MET A 80 3.50 1.90 -1.51
N ARG A 81 4.27 2.20 -2.55
CA ARG A 81 5.70 1.87 -2.62
C ARG A 81 6.51 2.52 -1.51
N MET A 82 6.30 3.82 -1.22
CA MET A 82 7.00 4.54 -0.16
C MET A 82 6.78 3.95 1.23
N ARG A 83 5.62 3.35 1.48
CA ARG A 83 5.25 2.74 2.75
C ARG A 83 5.35 1.22 2.77
N PHE A 84 5.71 0.57 1.66
CA PHE A 84 5.66 -0.88 1.50
C PHE A 84 6.54 -1.62 2.50
N SER A 85 7.78 -1.19 2.68
CA SER A 85 8.70 -1.78 3.67
C SER A 85 8.15 -1.69 5.11
N ALA A 86 7.50 -0.57 5.45
CA ALA A 86 6.92 -0.35 6.78
C ALA A 86 5.63 -1.15 7.01
N ASP A 87 4.74 -1.15 6.03
CA ASP A 87 3.38 -1.68 6.19
C ASP A 87 3.26 -3.14 5.81
N VAL A 88 4.22 -3.67 5.07
CA VAL A 88 4.22 -5.06 4.59
C VAL A 88 5.48 -5.79 5.03
N THR A 89 6.64 -5.39 4.52
CA THR A 89 7.87 -6.18 4.63
C THR A 89 8.32 -6.39 6.09
N GLN A 90 8.31 -5.34 6.91
CA GLN A 90 8.71 -5.49 8.32
C GLN A 90 7.78 -6.37 9.17
N LEU A 91 6.56 -6.65 8.68
CA LEU A 91 5.61 -7.53 9.36
C LEU A 91 5.88 -9.02 9.09
N GLU A 92 6.88 -9.31 8.25
CA GLU A 92 7.32 -10.68 7.89
C GLU A 92 6.13 -11.58 7.48
N PRO A 93 5.29 -11.17 6.50
CA PRO A 93 4.07 -11.91 6.16
C PRO A 93 4.40 -13.25 5.52
N LYS A 94 3.52 -14.25 5.71
CA LYS A 94 3.57 -15.49 4.94
C LYS A 94 3.05 -15.30 3.51
N LEU A 95 2.19 -14.29 3.31
CA LEU A 95 1.63 -13.90 2.02
C LEU A 95 1.25 -12.42 2.05
N CYS A 96 1.63 -11.67 1.01
CA CYS A 96 1.06 -10.36 0.72
C CYS A 96 0.07 -10.48 -0.44
N ILE A 97 -1.11 -9.87 -0.30
CA ILE A 97 -2.10 -9.72 -1.37
C ILE A 97 -2.27 -8.22 -1.61
N MET A 98 -1.92 -7.75 -2.80
CA MET A 98 -1.97 -6.34 -3.13
C MET A 98 -2.92 -6.04 -4.28
N LEU A 99 -3.74 -4.99 -4.10
CA LEU A 99 -4.60 -4.41 -5.13
C LEU A 99 -4.42 -2.89 -5.09
N ILE A 100 -3.78 -2.33 -6.10
CA ILE A 100 -3.44 -0.90 -6.19
C ILE A 100 -3.35 -0.46 -7.65
N GLY A 101 -3.63 0.81 -7.91
CA GLY A 101 -3.38 1.42 -9.21
C GLY A 101 -4.60 2.11 -9.84
N CYS A 102 -5.84 1.84 -9.38
CA CYS A 102 -7.02 2.50 -9.94
C CYS A 102 -6.94 4.03 -9.79
N ASN A 103 -6.43 4.53 -8.66
CA ASN A 103 -6.31 5.96 -8.41
C ASN A 103 -5.16 6.62 -9.18
N ASN A 104 -4.24 5.86 -9.76
CA ASN A 104 -3.15 6.39 -10.59
C ASN A 104 -3.67 7.10 -11.86
N LEU A 105 -4.90 6.84 -12.25
CA LEU A 105 -5.53 7.44 -13.41
C LEU A 105 -6.23 8.78 -13.10
N TRP A 106 -6.46 9.11 -11.83
CA TRP A 106 -7.13 10.36 -11.46
C TRP A 106 -6.51 11.63 -12.05
N PRO A 107 -5.18 11.76 -12.17
CA PRO A 107 -4.60 12.94 -12.81
C PRO A 107 -4.94 13.07 -14.31
N LEU A 108 -5.49 12.00 -14.91
CA LEU A 108 -5.95 11.98 -16.30
C LEU A 108 -7.47 12.24 -16.43
N GLU A 109 -8.23 12.23 -15.33
CA GLU A 109 -9.68 12.39 -15.39
C GLU A 109 -10.08 13.86 -15.50
N ASP A 110 -11.10 14.15 -16.35
CA ASP A 110 -11.72 15.47 -16.45
C ASP A 110 -12.55 15.78 -15.21
N GLU A 111 -12.45 17.04 -14.77
CA GLU A 111 -13.37 17.71 -13.87
C GLU A 111 -14.20 16.81 -12.92
N ILE A 112 -13.54 16.18 -11.98
CA ILE A 112 -14.14 15.96 -10.68
C ILE A 112 -13.59 17.11 -9.82
N ASP A 113 -14.44 18.05 -9.45
CA ASP A 113 -14.12 19.23 -8.62
C ASP A 113 -13.38 20.41 -9.30
N GLY A 114 -13.53 20.63 -10.63
CA GLY A 114 -13.04 21.83 -11.30
C GLY A 114 -11.55 21.82 -11.65
N ASN A 115 -10.88 20.69 -11.52
CA ASN A 115 -9.55 20.48 -12.06
C ASN A 115 -9.64 19.87 -13.45
N THR A 116 -8.95 20.47 -14.40
CA THR A 116 -8.80 19.87 -15.74
C THR A 116 -7.72 18.81 -15.69
N GLY A 117 -8.08 17.55 -15.96
CA GLY A 117 -7.11 16.47 -16.11
C GLY A 117 -6.13 16.70 -17.27
N ASP A 118 -4.94 16.13 -17.19
CA ASP A 118 -3.98 16.14 -18.29
C ASP A 118 -4.16 14.90 -19.18
N TYR A 119 -4.94 15.04 -20.25
CA TYR A 119 -5.22 13.96 -21.22
C TYR A 119 -4.17 13.80 -22.32
N THR A 120 -3.02 14.44 -22.23
CA THR A 120 -1.99 14.29 -23.24
C THR A 120 -1.46 12.85 -23.28
N GLU A 121 -1.12 12.37 -24.49
CA GLU A 121 -0.51 11.04 -24.63
C GLU A 121 0.81 10.93 -23.83
N SER A 122 1.54 12.04 -23.66
CA SER A 122 2.74 12.07 -22.83
C SER A 122 2.44 11.89 -21.34
N ALA A 123 1.35 12.47 -20.84
CA ALA A 123 0.92 12.28 -19.46
C ALA A 123 0.47 10.83 -19.21
N LYS A 124 -0.32 10.26 -20.12
CA LYS A 124 -0.73 8.85 -20.03
C LYS A 124 0.47 7.91 -19.94
N VAL A 125 1.41 8.05 -20.89
CA VAL A 125 2.64 7.23 -20.90
C VAL A 125 3.45 7.41 -19.63
N LYS A 126 3.53 8.63 -19.09
CA LYS A 126 4.22 8.91 -17.83
C LYS A 126 3.58 8.14 -16.69
N TYR A 127 2.27 8.30 -16.45
CA TYR A 127 1.58 7.65 -15.34
C TYR A 127 1.56 6.12 -15.47
N GLU A 128 1.44 5.62 -16.70
CA GLU A 128 1.52 4.18 -16.97
C GLU A 128 2.90 3.60 -16.62
N ASN A 129 3.98 4.29 -17.01
CA ASN A 129 5.33 3.87 -16.65
C ASN A 129 5.60 3.95 -15.14
N GLU A 130 5.18 5.02 -14.48
CA GLU A 130 5.29 5.16 -13.02
C GLU A 130 4.58 4.01 -12.30
N LEU A 131 3.33 3.71 -12.69
CA LEU A 131 2.57 2.59 -12.15
C LEU A 131 3.30 1.25 -12.36
N LEU A 132 3.77 0.98 -13.57
CA LEU A 132 4.46 -0.27 -13.89
C LEU A 132 5.76 -0.42 -13.12
N ASP A 133 6.53 0.64 -12.92
CA ASP A 133 7.76 0.63 -12.15
C ASP A 133 7.50 0.33 -10.67
N ASP A 134 6.46 0.93 -10.10
CA ASP A 134 6.05 0.66 -8.72
C ASP A 134 5.54 -0.79 -8.56
N LEU A 135 4.70 -1.26 -9.51
CA LEU A 135 4.19 -2.63 -9.51
C LEU A 135 5.28 -3.70 -9.73
N ARG A 136 6.45 -3.33 -10.22
CA ARG A 136 7.63 -4.21 -10.29
C ARG A 136 8.45 -4.14 -9.01
N ALA A 137 8.68 -2.95 -8.49
CA ALA A 137 9.54 -2.75 -7.32
C ALA A 137 9.01 -3.44 -6.06
N MET A 138 7.71 -3.41 -5.81
CA MET A 138 7.13 -4.03 -4.61
C MET A 138 7.19 -5.56 -4.61
N PRO A 139 6.87 -6.29 -5.70
CA PRO A 139 7.12 -7.72 -5.79
C PRO A 139 8.61 -8.12 -5.71
N ASP A 140 9.50 -7.29 -6.27
CA ASP A 140 10.94 -7.53 -6.15
C ASP A 140 11.39 -7.42 -4.69
N GLU A 141 10.93 -6.41 -3.94
CA GLU A 141 11.17 -6.29 -2.50
C GLU A 141 10.61 -7.50 -1.73
N ALA A 142 9.39 -7.95 -2.05
CA ALA A 142 8.80 -9.14 -1.43
C ALA A 142 9.64 -10.39 -1.66
N LYS A 143 10.12 -10.57 -2.89
CA LYS A 143 10.98 -11.69 -3.29
C LYS A 143 12.33 -11.65 -2.57
N GLU A 144 12.95 -10.48 -2.47
CA GLU A 144 14.23 -10.30 -1.77
C GLU A 144 14.11 -10.63 -0.27
N ASN A 145 12.93 -10.36 0.31
CA ASN A 145 12.62 -10.65 1.71
C ASN A 145 11.98 -12.04 1.94
N GLY A 146 11.84 -12.85 0.89
CA GLY A 146 11.52 -14.26 0.99
C GLY A 146 10.06 -14.62 1.26
N TYR A 147 9.12 -13.75 0.91
CA TYR A 147 7.68 -14.03 1.01
C TYR A 147 6.96 -13.88 -0.34
N PRO A 148 5.92 -14.71 -0.59
CA PRO A 148 5.13 -14.63 -1.81
C PRO A 148 4.22 -13.40 -1.80
N MET A 149 3.99 -12.85 -2.99
CA MET A 149 3.08 -11.75 -3.22
C MET A 149 2.13 -12.05 -4.38
N TRP A 150 0.85 -11.78 -4.18
CA TRP A 150 -0.18 -11.83 -5.21
C TRP A 150 -0.62 -10.41 -5.57
N LEU A 151 -0.57 -10.11 -6.86
CA LEU A 151 -1.13 -8.89 -7.41
C LEU A 151 -2.55 -9.15 -7.90
N GLY A 152 -3.51 -8.38 -7.39
CA GLY A 152 -4.86 -8.33 -7.94
C GLY A 152 -4.87 -7.54 -9.23
N SER A 153 -5.60 -8.03 -10.25
CA SER A 153 -5.87 -7.26 -11.48
C SER A 153 -7.02 -6.29 -11.21
N ILE A 154 -6.85 -5.06 -11.67
CA ILE A 154 -7.93 -4.08 -11.79
C ILE A 154 -8.57 -4.34 -13.14
N LEU A 155 -9.85 -4.68 -13.13
CA LEU A 155 -10.65 -4.93 -14.34
C LEU A 155 -11.12 -3.62 -14.94
#